data_c7b7fe09efb013e2de656a778193af49
#
_entry.id   c7b7fe09efb013e2de656a778193af49
#
_cell.length_a   1.000
_cell.length_b   1.000
_cell.length_c   1.000
_cell.angle_alpha   90.00
_cell.angle_beta   90.00
_cell.angle_gamma   90.00
#
_symmetry.space_group_name_H-M   'P 1'
#
loop_
_entity.id
_entity.type
_entity.pdbx_description
1 polymer ?
#
loop_
_entity_poly.entity_id
_entity_poly.type
_entity_poly.pdbx_seq_one_letter_code
_entity_poly.pdbx_strand_id
1 'polypeptide(L)'
;MKKMSLRKTGSIFLLILSIGIVAAGCTKKEEPKESIETTKESVESSSRETEVQSSRNTEDVIENVDYMDVVNDDGNIVIENSGYDTLKAVIREFNIKEAEYKKSKGIGEGSEYDVNIRVVRADSKVFSIVSEERVYKDLETSSAENKYEFNTINYNSNDGKYLSLSDVAGDGIYKTLLDELKATYPNIKFVDDAESKLKEGLLKQGWDSKAAWALSYDGIIFYIQEELVSSESKGVLVYSLSFNEHKDLIKQSYASKPENYIYPIFADANYPIRIGDEIVRFAISTEQANEYETTVHMEVAGKKTNPMQYMLAPSNIHLVNIKGEMFMLMQVPVGDVSYLTDIFKLDKDNGAIELNEVEQSVSEKYISNNPLHIKMLMLEGEQVKDEYMEFNVDGTFKKVE
;
A
#
# COMPACT_ATOMS: atom_id res chain seq x y z
N MET A 1 0.61 50.18 16.43
CA MET A 1 -0.10 48.99 16.93
C MET A 1 -0.89 48.41 15.78
N LYS A 2 -0.34 47.44 15.04
CA LYS A 2 -1.02 46.67 14.00
C LYS A 2 -1.50 45.35 14.62
N LYS A 3 -2.81 45.11 14.59
CA LYS A 3 -3.39 43.83 14.99
C LYS A 3 -2.97 42.75 13.99
N MET A 4 -2.18 41.80 14.45
CA MET A 4 -1.95 40.54 13.74
C MET A 4 -3.18 39.67 13.90
N SER A 5 -3.82 39.38 12.79
CA SER A 5 -4.90 38.39 12.69
C SER A 5 -4.25 37.00 12.67
N LEU A 6 -4.44 36.24 13.73
CA LEU A 6 -4.14 34.79 13.72
C LEU A 6 -5.13 34.12 12.74
N ARG A 7 -4.66 33.69 11.59
CA ARG A 7 -5.41 32.79 10.73
C ARG A 7 -5.27 31.36 11.29
N LYS A 8 -6.40 30.79 11.65
CA LYS A 8 -6.53 29.39 12.02
C LYS A 8 -6.41 28.55 10.73
N THR A 9 -5.28 27.88 10.55
CA THR A 9 -5.15 26.78 9.59
C THR A 9 -5.66 25.52 10.30
N GLY A 10 -6.93 25.22 10.11
CA GLY A 10 -7.49 23.94 10.54
C GLY A 10 -7.34 22.93 9.42
N SER A 11 -6.37 22.03 9.51
CA SER A 11 -6.41 20.79 8.74
C SER A 11 -7.43 19.89 9.38
N ILE A 12 -8.56 19.69 8.72
CA ILE A 12 -9.62 18.81 9.19
C ILE A 12 -9.48 17.50 8.44
N PHE A 13 -9.10 16.45 9.17
CA PHE A 13 -9.14 15.07 8.71
C PHE A 13 -10.58 14.56 8.84
N LEU A 14 -11.15 14.11 7.75
CA LEU A 14 -12.46 13.46 7.75
C LEU A 14 -12.32 11.97 7.43
N LEU A 15 -12.92 11.20 8.29
CA LEU A 15 -12.92 9.75 8.34
C LEU A 15 -14.07 9.15 7.52
N ILE A 16 -13.81 7.97 6.97
CA ILE A 16 -14.81 7.13 6.30
C ILE A 16 -15.51 6.27 7.34
N LEU A 17 -16.83 6.33 7.35
CA LEU A 17 -17.68 5.45 8.14
C LEU A 17 -17.95 4.16 7.37
N SER A 18 -17.39 3.03 7.80
CA SER A 18 -17.88 1.73 7.41
C SER A 18 -18.75 1.14 8.53
N ILE A 19 -20.05 1.06 8.29
CA ILE A 19 -20.99 0.49 9.24
C ILE A 19 -20.98 -1.03 9.09
N GLY A 20 -20.28 -1.73 9.98
CA GLY A 20 -20.36 -3.17 10.13
C GLY A 20 -21.45 -3.57 11.12
N ILE A 21 -22.56 -4.11 10.65
CA ILE A 21 -23.60 -4.71 11.52
C ILE A 21 -23.18 -6.15 11.82
N VAL A 22 -22.78 -6.40 13.07
CA VAL A 22 -22.59 -7.75 13.60
C VAL A 22 -23.93 -8.32 14.06
N ALA A 23 -24.44 -9.31 13.33
CA ALA A 23 -25.56 -10.15 13.81
C ALA A 23 -24.99 -11.44 14.40
N ALA A 24 -25.06 -11.57 15.72
CA ALA A 24 -24.78 -12.79 16.44
C ALA A 24 -25.91 -13.81 16.24
N GLY A 25 -25.57 -15.02 15.82
CA GLY A 25 -26.50 -16.15 15.77
C GLY A 25 -25.80 -17.43 16.20
N CYS A 26 -25.98 -17.81 17.48
CA CYS A 26 -25.64 -19.13 17.99
C CYS A 26 -26.63 -20.19 17.53
N THR A 27 -26.18 -21.34 17.02
CA THR A 27 -26.84 -22.63 17.26
C THR A 27 -25.87 -23.78 17.20
N LYS A 28 -26.09 -24.71 18.14
CA LYS A 28 -25.34 -25.89 18.51
C LYS A 28 -25.70 -27.13 17.70
N LYS A 29 -24.74 -28.11 17.71
CA LYS A 29 -24.91 -29.57 17.63
C LYS A 29 -25.13 -30.21 16.25
N GLU A 30 -24.52 -31.31 15.87
CA GLU A 30 -24.16 -32.60 16.47
C GLU A 30 -23.24 -33.39 15.53
N GLU A 31 -22.29 -34.14 16.07
CA GLU A 31 -21.59 -35.24 15.36
C GLU A 31 -22.52 -36.46 15.17
N PRO A 32 -22.22 -37.36 14.21
CA PRO A 32 -21.78 -38.67 14.61
C PRO A 32 -20.64 -39.29 13.79
N LYS A 33 -19.98 -40.24 14.49
CA LYS A 33 -18.90 -41.12 14.10
C LYS A 33 -19.33 -42.23 13.15
N GLU A 34 -18.25 -42.96 12.73
CA GLU A 34 -18.14 -44.32 12.15
C GLU A 34 -17.95 -44.39 10.63
N SER A 35 -17.15 -45.22 10.07
CA SER A 35 -16.05 -46.17 10.42
C SER A 35 -15.56 -46.82 9.11
N ILE A 36 -14.25 -47.01 9.01
CA ILE A 36 -13.50 -48.11 8.38
C ILE A 36 -14.12 -48.77 7.12
N GLU A 37 -13.35 -48.80 6.01
CA GLU A 37 -12.86 -50.07 5.45
C GLU A 37 -11.83 -49.87 4.32
N THR A 38 -10.79 -50.68 4.46
CA THR A 38 -9.63 -50.85 3.60
C THR A 38 -9.98 -51.76 2.42
N THR A 39 -9.60 -51.44 1.20
CA THR A 39 -9.35 -52.50 0.22
C THR A 39 -8.18 -52.12 -0.69
N LYS A 40 -7.14 -52.94 -0.63
CA LYS A 40 -6.03 -53.03 -1.59
C LYS A 40 -6.50 -53.80 -2.81
N GLU A 41 -6.18 -53.31 -3.98
CA GLU A 41 -5.93 -54.16 -5.12
C GLU A 41 -4.87 -53.53 -6.05
N SER A 42 -3.85 -54.29 -6.28
CA SER A 42 -2.75 -54.09 -7.22
C SER A 42 -3.14 -54.62 -8.61
N VAL A 43 -2.84 -53.88 -9.65
CA VAL A 43 -2.63 -54.45 -10.98
C VAL A 43 -1.50 -53.70 -11.71
N GLU A 44 -0.62 -54.49 -12.26
CA GLU A 44 0.63 -54.17 -12.98
C GLU A 44 0.43 -53.52 -14.35
N SER A 45 1.47 -52.75 -14.71
CA SER A 45 2.15 -52.74 -16.00
C SER A 45 1.42 -52.30 -17.26
N SER A 46 1.85 -51.18 -17.79
CA SER A 46 2.31 -51.10 -19.21
C SER A 46 3.11 -49.82 -19.46
N SER A 47 4.38 -50.01 -19.72
CA SER A 47 5.32 -49.01 -20.25
C SER A 47 4.87 -48.45 -21.60
N ARG A 48 4.72 -47.13 -21.69
CA ARG A 48 4.87 -46.36 -22.92
C ARG A 48 5.71 -45.13 -22.57
N GLU A 49 6.97 -45.18 -22.96
CA GLU A 49 7.83 -44.03 -23.06
C GLU A 49 7.21 -43.03 -24.06
N THR A 50 6.70 -41.94 -23.54
CA THR A 50 6.47 -40.73 -24.33
C THR A 50 7.50 -39.76 -23.84
N GLU A 51 8.49 -39.46 -24.67
CA GLU A 51 9.40 -38.34 -24.47
C GLU A 51 8.58 -37.07 -24.32
N VAL A 52 8.35 -36.68 -23.07
CA VAL A 52 7.95 -35.32 -22.76
C VAL A 52 9.24 -34.51 -22.79
N GLN A 53 9.42 -33.74 -23.85
CA GLN A 53 10.35 -32.63 -23.85
C GLN A 53 10.05 -31.76 -22.65
N SER A 54 10.83 -31.95 -21.60
CA SER A 54 10.92 -31.04 -20.47
C SER A 54 11.41 -29.70 -21.05
N SER A 55 10.47 -28.77 -21.26
CA SER A 55 10.80 -27.36 -21.31
C SER A 55 11.41 -27.04 -19.95
N ARG A 56 12.74 -26.95 -19.91
CA ARG A 56 13.47 -26.38 -18.80
C ARG A 56 12.87 -24.98 -18.58
N ASN A 57 12.06 -24.83 -17.54
CA ASN A 57 11.83 -23.53 -16.94
C ASN A 57 13.22 -23.00 -16.59
N THR A 58 13.68 -22.00 -17.33
CA THR A 58 14.74 -21.13 -16.88
C THR A 58 14.18 -20.54 -15.57
N GLU A 59 14.67 -21.00 -14.43
CA GLU A 59 14.47 -20.31 -13.17
C GLU A 59 14.87 -18.86 -13.44
N ASP A 60 13.90 -17.94 -13.37
CA ASP A 60 14.18 -16.52 -13.51
C ASP A 60 15.19 -16.17 -12.42
N VAL A 61 16.41 -15.86 -12.83
CA VAL A 61 17.46 -15.45 -11.91
C VAL A 61 16.95 -14.16 -11.26
N ILE A 62 16.71 -14.20 -9.96
CA ILE A 62 16.37 -13.01 -9.20
C ILE A 62 17.64 -12.16 -9.18
N GLU A 63 17.68 -11.14 -10.02
CA GLU A 63 18.78 -10.19 -10.07
C GLU A 63 18.72 -9.30 -8.80
N ASN A 64 19.87 -9.02 -8.23
CA ASN A 64 19.96 -7.98 -7.22
C ASN A 64 19.59 -6.65 -7.86
N VAL A 65 18.72 -5.90 -7.21
CA VAL A 65 18.33 -4.55 -7.63
C VAL A 65 18.88 -3.54 -6.64
N ASP A 66 19.37 -2.43 -7.19
CA ASP A 66 19.83 -1.31 -6.37
C ASP A 66 18.66 -0.34 -6.16
N TYR A 67 18.57 0.19 -4.96
CA TYR A 67 17.58 1.21 -4.63
C TYR A 67 17.96 2.57 -5.22
N MET A 68 16.96 3.39 -5.53
CA MET A 68 17.13 4.77 -5.94
C MET A 68 16.91 5.73 -4.79
N ASP A 69 17.74 6.74 -4.69
CA ASP A 69 17.54 7.87 -3.80
C ASP A 69 16.52 8.81 -4.43
N VAL A 70 15.41 9.00 -3.74
CA VAL A 70 14.28 9.79 -4.24
C VAL A 70 13.96 10.91 -3.28
N VAL A 71 13.82 12.10 -3.81
CA VAL A 71 13.26 13.26 -3.10
C VAL A 71 11.83 13.45 -3.60
N ASN A 72 10.88 13.54 -2.68
CA ASN A 72 9.50 13.91 -2.96
C ASN A 72 9.17 15.19 -2.18
N ASP A 73 9.28 16.33 -2.82
CA ASP A 73 8.97 17.62 -2.21
C ASP A 73 7.63 18.14 -2.71
N ASP A 74 6.58 17.93 -1.91
CA ASP A 74 5.19 18.29 -2.20
C ASP A 74 4.69 17.76 -3.56
N GLY A 75 5.01 16.50 -3.83
CA GLY A 75 4.66 15.82 -5.09
C GLY A 75 5.61 16.13 -6.25
N ASN A 76 6.65 16.91 -6.05
CA ASN A 76 7.72 17.09 -7.02
C ASN A 76 8.80 16.02 -6.79
N ILE A 77 8.76 14.97 -7.57
CA ILE A 77 9.65 13.80 -7.43
C ILE A 77 10.95 14.03 -8.20
N VAL A 78 12.09 13.79 -7.52
CA VAL A 78 13.43 13.86 -8.11
C VAL A 78 14.22 12.61 -7.77
N ILE A 79 14.86 12.00 -8.76
CA ILE A 79 15.80 10.89 -8.59
C ILE A 79 17.21 11.47 -8.52
N GLU A 80 17.91 11.25 -7.42
CA GLU A 80 19.23 11.84 -7.18
C GLU A 80 20.39 11.01 -7.74
N ASN A 81 20.24 9.68 -7.83
CA ASN A 81 21.29 8.82 -8.36
C ASN A 81 21.78 9.27 -9.75
N SER A 82 23.05 9.11 -10.01
CA SER A 82 23.61 9.26 -11.37
C SER A 82 23.05 8.19 -12.31
N GLY A 83 22.93 8.50 -13.58
CA GLY A 83 22.26 7.65 -14.55
C GLY A 83 20.75 7.87 -14.57
N TYR A 84 20.00 6.93 -15.14
CA TYR A 84 18.54 6.97 -15.27
C TYR A 84 18.00 8.19 -16.04
N ASP A 85 18.76 8.75 -16.99
CA ASP A 85 18.40 10.02 -17.66
C ASP A 85 17.03 9.97 -18.33
N THR A 86 16.69 8.83 -18.94
CA THR A 86 15.38 8.64 -19.58
C THR A 86 14.27 8.63 -18.52
N LEU A 87 14.45 7.89 -17.43
CA LEU A 87 13.48 7.86 -16.32
C LEU A 87 13.32 9.24 -15.70
N LYS A 88 14.43 9.96 -15.43
CA LYS A 88 14.40 11.34 -14.92
C LYS A 88 13.64 12.28 -15.84
N ALA A 89 13.72 12.08 -17.17
CA ALA A 89 12.98 12.90 -18.12
C ALA A 89 11.47 12.64 -18.02
N VAL A 90 11.03 11.38 -17.94
CA VAL A 90 9.61 11.06 -17.83
C VAL A 90 9.03 11.43 -16.45
N ILE A 91 9.84 11.35 -15.38
CA ILE A 91 9.41 11.83 -14.04
C ILE A 91 9.22 13.36 -14.04
N ARG A 92 10.09 14.11 -14.70
CA ARG A 92 9.89 15.56 -14.87
C ARG A 92 8.62 15.87 -15.63
N GLU A 93 8.31 15.11 -16.68
CA GLU A 93 7.05 15.27 -17.43
C GLU A 93 5.84 14.91 -16.55
N PHE A 94 5.94 13.87 -15.73
CA PHE A 94 4.92 13.52 -14.74
C PHE A 94 4.68 14.68 -13.76
N ASN A 95 5.74 15.22 -13.13
CA ASN A 95 5.63 16.36 -12.20
C ASN A 95 4.92 17.56 -12.82
N ILE A 96 5.22 17.87 -14.10
CA ILE A 96 4.55 18.96 -14.82
C ILE A 96 3.06 18.68 -14.99
N LYS A 97 2.70 17.46 -15.43
CA LYS A 97 1.30 17.05 -15.62
C LYS A 97 0.50 17.08 -14.32
N GLU A 98 1.10 16.61 -13.22
CA GLU A 98 0.45 16.64 -11.91
C GLU A 98 0.26 18.08 -11.40
N ALA A 99 1.24 18.96 -11.60
CA ALA A 99 1.10 20.36 -11.26
C ALA A 99 0.02 21.07 -12.11
N GLU A 100 -0.07 20.75 -13.41
CA GLU A 100 -1.14 21.23 -14.29
C GLU A 100 -2.51 20.69 -13.87
N TYR A 101 -2.59 19.40 -13.48
CA TYR A 101 -3.82 18.79 -12.97
C TYR A 101 -4.27 19.49 -11.69
N LYS A 102 -3.40 19.61 -10.67
CA LYS A 102 -3.68 20.36 -9.43
C LYS A 102 -4.22 21.77 -9.73
N LYS A 103 -3.55 22.47 -10.63
CA LYS A 103 -3.98 23.83 -11.05
C LYS A 103 -5.35 23.83 -11.73
N SER A 104 -5.64 22.86 -12.59
CA SER A 104 -6.91 22.76 -13.32
C SER A 104 -8.09 22.51 -12.39
N LYS A 105 -7.85 21.79 -11.28
CA LYS A 105 -8.82 21.51 -10.22
C LYS A 105 -8.95 22.63 -9.19
N GLY A 106 -8.11 23.67 -9.28
CA GLY A 106 -8.06 24.75 -8.28
C GLY A 106 -7.47 24.29 -6.94
N ILE A 107 -6.65 23.23 -6.95
CA ILE A 107 -6.01 22.70 -5.75
C ILE A 107 -4.96 23.70 -5.26
N GLY A 108 -5.06 24.11 -4.01
CA GLY A 108 -4.17 25.07 -3.39
C GLY A 108 -4.59 25.35 -1.95
N GLU A 109 -3.93 26.30 -1.28
CA GLU A 109 -4.23 26.67 0.11
C GLU A 109 -5.72 27.04 0.27
N GLY A 110 -6.44 26.27 1.08
CA GLY A 110 -7.88 26.45 1.33
C GLY A 110 -8.81 25.83 0.27
N SER A 111 -8.29 24.96 -0.60
CA SER A 111 -9.12 24.21 -1.54
C SER A 111 -9.82 23.02 -0.85
N GLU A 112 -10.94 22.60 -1.44
CA GLU A 112 -11.67 21.39 -1.05
C GLU A 112 -10.99 20.11 -1.58
N TYR A 113 -9.86 20.24 -2.27
CA TYR A 113 -9.13 19.18 -2.93
C TYR A 113 -7.71 19.10 -2.40
N ASP A 114 -7.23 17.89 -2.20
CA ASP A 114 -5.84 17.57 -1.89
C ASP A 114 -5.35 16.45 -2.81
N VAL A 115 -4.11 16.53 -3.26
CA VAL A 115 -3.46 15.46 -4.02
C VAL A 115 -2.17 15.08 -3.34
N ASN A 116 -2.14 13.87 -2.82
CA ASN A 116 -0.98 13.29 -2.19
C ASN A 116 -0.28 12.32 -3.17
N ILE A 117 0.98 12.58 -3.48
CA ILE A 117 1.79 11.76 -4.39
C ILE A 117 2.80 10.98 -3.57
N ARG A 118 2.84 9.66 -3.74
CA ARG A 118 3.71 8.76 -2.98
C ARG A 118 4.49 7.83 -3.91
N VAL A 119 5.76 7.61 -3.59
CA VAL A 119 6.59 6.62 -4.29
C VAL A 119 6.42 5.27 -3.63
N VAL A 120 5.83 4.32 -4.38
CA VAL A 120 5.54 2.96 -3.90
C VAL A 120 6.76 2.06 -4.06
N ARG A 121 7.53 2.26 -5.15
CA ARG A 121 8.75 1.50 -5.42
C ARG A 121 9.71 2.34 -6.24
N ALA A 122 10.99 2.32 -5.86
CA ALA A 122 12.06 3.01 -6.56
C ALA A 122 13.34 2.20 -6.50
N ASP A 123 13.61 1.43 -7.53
CA ASP A 123 14.82 0.63 -7.66
C ASP A 123 15.32 0.60 -9.10
N SER A 124 16.46 -0.04 -9.35
CA SER A 124 17.07 -0.12 -10.68
C SER A 124 16.21 -0.81 -11.72
N LYS A 125 15.10 -1.44 -11.34
CA LYS A 125 14.21 -2.18 -12.24
C LYS A 125 12.87 -1.50 -12.45
N VAL A 126 12.27 -0.99 -11.35
CA VAL A 126 10.92 -0.44 -11.35
C VAL A 126 10.88 0.89 -10.61
N PHE A 127 10.17 1.84 -11.19
CA PHE A 127 9.76 3.07 -10.53
C PHE A 127 8.24 3.17 -10.55
N SER A 128 7.62 3.15 -9.37
CA SER A 128 6.17 3.11 -9.23
C SER A 128 5.67 4.23 -8.31
N ILE A 129 4.67 4.97 -8.78
CA ILE A 129 4.08 6.11 -8.08
C ILE A 129 2.58 5.89 -7.96
N VAL A 130 2.01 6.31 -6.84
CA VAL A 130 0.58 6.49 -6.64
C VAL A 130 0.28 7.94 -6.31
N SER A 131 -0.68 8.52 -7.01
CA SER A 131 -1.28 9.82 -6.68
C SER A 131 -2.69 9.56 -6.16
N GLU A 132 -3.00 10.09 -4.99
CA GLU A 132 -4.31 10.00 -4.33
C GLU A 132 -4.93 11.40 -4.33
N GLU A 133 -6.07 11.57 -4.99
CA GLU A 133 -6.90 12.77 -4.88
C GLU A 133 -7.94 12.56 -3.79
N ARG A 134 -8.01 13.49 -2.85
CA ARG A 134 -9.04 13.58 -1.83
C ARG A 134 -9.90 14.81 -2.11
N VAL A 135 -11.20 14.59 -2.17
CA VAL A 135 -12.18 15.67 -2.31
C VAL A 135 -12.86 15.84 -0.97
N TYR A 136 -12.63 16.98 -0.33
CA TYR A 136 -13.33 17.39 0.88
C TYR A 136 -14.56 18.21 0.51
N LYS A 137 -15.71 17.58 0.42
CA LYS A 137 -16.95 18.33 0.24
C LYS A 137 -17.46 18.85 1.57
N ASP A 138 -17.66 20.17 1.57
CA ASP A 138 -18.40 20.99 2.54
C ASP A 138 -18.62 20.40 3.93
N LEU A 139 -17.79 20.80 4.89
CA LEU A 139 -17.81 20.37 6.29
C LEU A 139 -19.09 20.73 7.05
N GLU A 140 -19.96 21.57 6.45
CA GLU A 140 -21.21 22.01 7.09
C GLU A 140 -22.39 21.07 6.84
N THR A 141 -22.27 20.14 5.90
CA THR A 141 -23.32 19.13 5.66
C THR A 141 -22.84 17.75 6.09
N SER A 142 -23.55 17.15 7.05
CA SER A 142 -23.32 15.79 7.57
C SER A 142 -23.42 14.65 6.54
N SER A 143 -23.42 14.97 5.26
CA SER A 143 -23.44 14.05 4.11
C SER A 143 -22.24 14.24 3.17
N ALA A 144 -21.13 14.74 3.66
CA ALA A 144 -19.89 14.90 2.87
C ALA A 144 -19.40 13.51 2.42
N GLU A 145 -19.67 13.18 1.17
CA GLU A 145 -19.10 12.00 0.52
C GLU A 145 -17.64 12.32 0.18
N ASN A 146 -16.72 11.85 1.01
CA ASN A 146 -15.30 11.88 0.67
C ASN A 146 -15.09 10.99 -0.56
N LYS A 147 -14.68 11.58 -1.64
CA LYS A 147 -14.34 10.85 -2.85
C LYS A 147 -12.83 10.73 -2.94
N TYR A 148 -12.36 9.50 -3.06
CA TYR A 148 -10.95 9.21 -3.33
C TYR A 148 -10.82 8.77 -4.78
N GLU A 149 -9.88 9.38 -5.50
CA GLU A 149 -9.49 8.93 -6.83
C GLU A 149 -8.00 8.58 -6.78
N PHE A 150 -7.61 7.55 -7.51
CA PHE A 150 -6.22 7.10 -7.58
C PHE A 150 -5.74 7.13 -9.03
N ASN A 151 -4.56 7.66 -9.20
CA ASN A 151 -3.80 7.54 -10.42
C ASN A 151 -2.47 6.85 -10.10
N THR A 152 -2.04 5.93 -10.93
CA THR A 152 -0.77 5.23 -10.74
C THR A 152 0.03 5.21 -12.01
N ILE A 153 1.33 5.30 -11.86
CA ILE A 153 2.25 5.18 -12.98
C ILE A 153 3.38 4.22 -12.60
N ASN A 154 3.67 3.27 -13.49
CA ASN A 154 4.72 2.32 -13.33
C ASN A 154 5.67 2.42 -14.53
N TYR A 155 6.97 2.57 -14.26
CA TYR A 155 8.01 2.66 -15.27
C TYR A 155 9.05 1.55 -15.10
N ASN A 156 9.59 1.09 -16.22
CA ASN A 156 10.87 0.39 -16.24
C ASN A 156 11.98 1.43 -15.99
N SER A 157 12.75 1.23 -14.94
CA SER A 157 13.75 2.22 -14.51
C SER A 157 14.90 2.37 -15.49
N ASN A 158 15.24 1.30 -16.26
CA ASN A 158 16.38 1.33 -17.17
C ASN A 158 16.12 2.17 -18.44
N ASP A 159 14.91 2.12 -18.97
CA ASP A 159 14.59 2.78 -20.25
C ASP A 159 13.46 3.82 -20.14
N GLY A 160 12.90 4.02 -18.94
CA GLY A 160 11.84 4.99 -18.67
C GLY A 160 10.51 4.65 -19.36
N LYS A 161 10.37 3.43 -19.92
CA LYS A 161 9.12 3.05 -20.58
C LYS A 161 8.05 2.74 -19.53
N TYR A 162 6.84 3.14 -19.87
CA TYR A 162 5.68 2.77 -19.11
C TYR A 162 5.49 1.26 -19.09
N LEU A 163 5.18 0.71 -17.91
CA LEU A 163 4.80 -0.68 -17.71
C LEU A 163 3.28 -0.80 -17.68
N SER A 164 2.73 -1.57 -18.59
CA SER A 164 1.33 -1.99 -18.54
C SER A 164 1.17 -3.19 -17.61
N LEU A 165 -0.05 -3.44 -17.12
CA LEU A 165 -0.31 -4.63 -16.28
C LEU A 165 0.02 -5.93 -17.04
N SER A 166 -0.17 -5.99 -18.36
CA SER A 166 0.22 -7.14 -19.20
C SER A 166 1.72 -7.34 -19.34
N ASP A 167 2.55 -6.30 -19.10
CA ASP A 167 4.00 -6.47 -19.03
C ASP A 167 4.43 -7.20 -17.75
N VAL A 168 3.61 -7.15 -16.71
CA VAL A 168 3.90 -7.67 -15.37
C VAL A 168 3.17 -8.97 -15.07
N ALA A 169 1.94 -9.13 -15.53
CA ALA A 169 1.09 -10.26 -15.22
C ALA A 169 0.36 -10.83 -16.45
N GLY A 170 -0.04 -12.10 -16.36
CA GLY A 170 -0.85 -12.77 -17.38
C GLY A 170 -2.33 -12.38 -17.31
N ASP A 171 -3.08 -12.72 -18.36
CA ASP A 171 -4.51 -12.38 -18.52
C ASP A 171 -5.41 -12.89 -17.37
N GLY A 172 -5.02 -13.96 -16.68
CA GLY A 172 -5.74 -14.48 -15.51
C GLY A 172 -5.78 -13.54 -14.29
N ILE A 173 -5.00 -12.45 -14.30
CA ILE A 173 -4.89 -11.50 -13.17
C ILE A 173 -6.24 -10.91 -12.76
N TYR A 174 -7.11 -10.59 -13.74
CA TYR A 174 -8.40 -9.94 -13.48
C TYR A 174 -9.37 -10.86 -12.74
N LYS A 175 -9.42 -12.15 -13.16
CA LYS A 175 -10.24 -13.16 -12.49
C LYS A 175 -9.71 -13.43 -11.09
N THR A 176 -8.41 -13.62 -10.92
CA THR A 176 -7.79 -13.86 -9.63
C THR A 176 -8.05 -12.70 -8.69
N LEU A 177 -7.83 -11.45 -9.15
CA LEU A 177 -8.14 -10.26 -8.36
C LEU A 177 -9.61 -10.21 -7.91
N LEU A 178 -10.54 -10.49 -8.81
CA LEU A 178 -11.98 -10.52 -8.47
C LEU A 178 -12.32 -11.60 -7.45
N ASP A 179 -11.73 -12.79 -7.57
CA ASP A 179 -11.97 -13.90 -6.64
C ASP A 179 -11.43 -13.53 -5.24
N GLU A 180 -10.25 -12.92 -5.16
CA GLU A 180 -9.66 -12.44 -3.91
C GLU A 180 -10.45 -11.28 -3.28
N LEU A 181 -10.92 -10.34 -4.08
CA LEU A 181 -11.82 -9.26 -3.61
C LEU A 181 -13.11 -9.81 -3.02
N LYS A 182 -13.74 -10.80 -3.68
CA LYS A 182 -14.94 -11.44 -3.16
C LYS A 182 -14.70 -12.17 -1.85
N ALA A 183 -13.55 -12.81 -1.71
CA ALA A 183 -13.16 -13.49 -0.48
C ALA A 183 -12.90 -12.52 0.68
N THR A 184 -12.25 -11.38 0.37
CA THR A 184 -11.87 -10.36 1.37
C THR A 184 -13.05 -9.49 1.78
N TYR A 185 -13.94 -9.18 0.85
CA TYR A 185 -15.07 -8.27 1.07
C TYR A 185 -16.42 -8.98 0.84
N PRO A 186 -16.79 -9.97 1.68
CA PRO A 186 -17.96 -10.82 1.47
C PRO A 186 -19.30 -10.06 1.54
N ASN A 187 -19.30 -8.85 2.12
CA ASN A 187 -20.50 -8.02 2.25
C ASN A 187 -20.76 -7.16 1.00
N ILE A 188 -19.81 -7.08 0.07
CA ILE A 188 -19.96 -6.32 -1.16
C ILE A 188 -20.70 -7.18 -2.19
N LYS A 189 -21.75 -6.61 -2.78
CA LYS A 189 -22.49 -7.24 -3.89
C LYS A 189 -21.87 -6.87 -5.22
N PHE A 190 -20.94 -7.71 -5.65
CA PHE A 190 -20.29 -7.55 -6.94
C PHE A 190 -21.27 -7.73 -8.10
N VAL A 191 -21.14 -6.88 -9.12
CA VAL A 191 -21.96 -6.99 -10.34
C VAL A 191 -21.49 -8.18 -11.19
N ASP A 192 -22.39 -8.70 -12.04
CA ASP A 192 -22.10 -9.90 -12.84
C ASP A 192 -20.93 -9.70 -13.82
N ASP A 193 -20.76 -8.49 -14.34
CA ASP A 193 -19.70 -8.11 -15.29
C ASP A 193 -18.45 -7.50 -14.61
N ALA A 194 -18.28 -7.68 -13.30
CA ALA A 194 -17.19 -7.07 -12.51
C ALA A 194 -15.79 -7.38 -13.07
N GLU A 195 -15.52 -8.61 -13.53
CA GLU A 195 -14.22 -8.97 -14.14
C GLU A 195 -13.94 -8.14 -15.40
N SER A 196 -14.93 -8.00 -16.27
CA SER A 196 -14.79 -7.20 -17.50
C SER A 196 -14.54 -5.72 -17.19
N LYS A 197 -15.23 -5.19 -16.18
CA LYS A 197 -15.07 -3.81 -15.72
C LYS A 197 -13.69 -3.58 -15.08
N LEU A 198 -13.20 -4.53 -14.26
CA LEU A 198 -11.84 -4.49 -13.73
C LEU A 198 -10.81 -4.45 -14.85
N LYS A 199 -10.96 -5.33 -15.85
CA LYS A 199 -10.06 -5.35 -17.01
C LYS A 199 -10.08 -4.01 -17.75
N GLU A 200 -11.26 -3.48 -18.06
CA GLU A 200 -11.39 -2.18 -18.74
C GLU A 200 -10.80 -1.03 -17.90
N GLY A 201 -11.09 -1.00 -16.59
CA GLY A 201 -10.56 0.02 -15.68
C GLY A 201 -9.03 -0.02 -15.57
N LEU A 202 -8.46 -1.20 -15.35
CA LEU A 202 -7.01 -1.37 -15.16
C LEU A 202 -6.19 -1.20 -16.45
N LEU A 203 -6.82 -1.23 -17.62
CA LEU A 203 -6.18 -0.88 -18.89
C LEU A 203 -6.16 0.63 -19.16
N LYS A 204 -7.00 1.40 -18.48
CA LYS A 204 -7.00 2.85 -18.57
C LYS A 204 -5.93 3.43 -17.66
N GLN A 205 -5.42 4.59 -18.04
CA GLN A 205 -4.44 5.35 -17.26
C GLN A 205 -4.98 6.74 -16.98
N GLY A 206 -4.47 7.35 -15.93
CA GLY A 206 -4.83 8.69 -15.54
C GLY A 206 -6.03 8.75 -14.60
N TRP A 207 -6.36 9.94 -14.19
CA TRP A 207 -7.37 10.26 -13.19
C TRP A 207 -8.80 9.85 -13.55
N ASP A 208 -9.09 9.63 -14.83
CA ASP A 208 -10.40 9.16 -15.30
C ASP A 208 -10.63 7.65 -15.11
N SER A 209 -9.59 6.92 -14.67
CA SER A 209 -9.70 5.49 -14.41
C SER A 209 -10.30 5.24 -13.02
N LYS A 210 -11.30 4.35 -12.94
CA LYS A 210 -11.88 3.89 -11.68
C LYS A 210 -11.12 2.71 -11.05
N ALA A 211 -10.03 2.28 -11.67
CA ALA A 211 -9.13 1.28 -11.14
C ALA A 211 -7.69 1.62 -11.52
N ALA A 212 -6.80 1.49 -10.56
CA ALA A 212 -5.37 1.76 -10.71
C ALA A 212 -4.56 0.64 -10.06
N TRP A 213 -3.28 0.52 -10.40
CA TRP A 213 -2.39 -0.47 -9.82
C TRP A 213 -0.96 0.04 -9.72
N ALA A 214 -0.25 -0.37 -8.68
CA ALA A 214 1.14 -0.02 -8.45
C ALA A 214 1.96 -1.28 -8.12
N LEU A 215 3.22 -1.31 -8.57
CA LEU A 215 4.15 -2.32 -8.14
C LEU A 215 4.78 -1.92 -6.80
N SER A 216 4.60 -2.76 -5.78
CA SER A 216 5.34 -2.69 -4.54
C SER A 216 6.54 -3.66 -4.56
N TYR A 217 7.24 -3.79 -3.44
CA TYR A 217 8.34 -4.74 -3.30
C TYR A 217 7.86 -6.18 -3.05
N ASP A 218 6.62 -6.37 -2.58
CA ASP A 218 6.09 -7.67 -2.21
C ASP A 218 4.93 -8.14 -3.10
N GLY A 219 4.42 -7.27 -3.98
CA GLY A 219 3.32 -7.62 -4.89
C GLY A 219 2.81 -6.46 -5.73
N ILE A 220 1.64 -6.66 -6.31
CA ILE A 220 0.90 -5.64 -7.06
C ILE A 220 -0.23 -5.14 -6.17
N ILE A 221 -0.25 -3.84 -5.89
CA ILE A 221 -1.33 -3.19 -5.14
C ILE A 221 -2.36 -2.66 -6.13
N PHE A 222 -3.61 -2.99 -5.93
CA PHE A 222 -4.75 -2.52 -6.73
C PHE A 222 -5.59 -1.55 -5.90
N TYR A 223 -5.98 -0.45 -6.52
CA TYR A 223 -6.87 0.58 -6.00
C TYR A 223 -8.11 0.61 -6.87
N ILE A 224 -9.26 0.21 -6.36
CA ILE A 224 -10.47 -0.01 -7.15
C ILE A 224 -11.59 0.81 -6.53
N GLN A 225 -12.15 1.75 -7.30
CA GLN A 225 -13.37 2.42 -6.91
C GLN A 225 -14.48 1.38 -6.81
N GLU A 226 -15.10 1.26 -5.65
CA GLU A 226 -16.08 0.23 -5.38
C GLU A 226 -17.28 0.28 -6.35
N GLU A 227 -17.66 1.48 -6.78
CA GLU A 227 -18.70 1.69 -7.81
C GLU A 227 -18.39 1.06 -9.18
N LEU A 228 -17.12 0.73 -9.45
CA LEU A 228 -16.74 0.03 -10.67
C LEU A 228 -17.26 -1.42 -10.66
N VAL A 229 -17.18 -2.07 -9.50
CA VAL A 229 -17.46 -3.51 -9.35
C VAL A 229 -18.71 -3.82 -8.54
N SER A 230 -19.31 -2.81 -7.90
CA SER A 230 -20.54 -2.91 -7.09
C SER A 230 -21.47 -1.75 -7.40
N SER A 231 -22.78 -1.96 -7.24
CA SER A 231 -23.79 -0.91 -7.39
C SER A 231 -24.14 -0.18 -6.09
N GLU A 232 -23.66 -0.66 -4.95
CA GLU A 232 -24.14 -0.26 -3.63
C GLU A 232 -23.17 0.59 -2.82
N SER A 233 -21.94 0.77 -3.27
CA SER A 233 -20.91 1.40 -2.47
C SER A 233 -20.17 2.54 -3.17
N LYS A 234 -19.48 3.37 -2.37
CA LYS A 234 -18.77 4.56 -2.82
C LYS A 234 -17.34 4.64 -2.25
N GLY A 235 -16.85 3.55 -1.70
CA GLY A 235 -15.50 3.45 -1.15
C GLY A 235 -14.45 3.07 -2.19
N VAL A 236 -13.25 2.81 -1.68
CA VAL A 236 -12.14 2.26 -2.46
C VAL A 236 -11.74 0.92 -1.86
N LEU A 237 -11.64 -0.09 -2.71
CA LEU A 237 -11.08 -1.39 -2.35
C LEU A 237 -9.59 -1.36 -2.64
N VAL A 238 -8.78 -1.57 -1.63
CA VAL A 238 -7.33 -1.72 -1.78
C VAL A 238 -6.96 -3.18 -1.52
N TYR A 239 -6.36 -3.81 -2.51
CA TYR A 239 -5.95 -5.21 -2.40
C TYR A 239 -4.59 -5.44 -3.02
N SER A 240 -3.77 -6.30 -2.40
CA SER A 240 -2.45 -6.62 -2.91
C SER A 240 -2.31 -8.11 -3.23
N LEU A 241 -1.93 -8.41 -4.48
CA LEU A 241 -1.57 -9.76 -4.93
C LEU A 241 -0.07 -9.97 -4.76
N SER A 242 0.31 -11.00 -4.00
CA SER A 242 1.70 -11.35 -3.72
C SER A 242 2.40 -11.96 -4.93
N PHE A 243 3.66 -11.57 -5.19
CA PHE A 243 4.52 -12.24 -6.17
C PHE A 243 4.69 -13.73 -5.88
N ASN A 244 4.78 -14.11 -4.61
CA ASN A 244 5.05 -15.49 -4.22
C ASN A 244 3.81 -16.39 -4.25
N GLU A 245 2.64 -15.84 -3.90
CA GLU A 245 1.38 -16.60 -3.92
C GLU A 245 0.86 -16.81 -5.35
N HIS A 246 1.25 -15.93 -6.28
CA HIS A 246 0.77 -15.93 -7.66
C HIS A 246 1.90 -16.05 -8.69
N LYS A 247 2.87 -16.94 -8.43
CA LYS A 247 4.07 -17.14 -9.27
C LYS A 247 3.75 -17.48 -10.73
N ASP A 248 2.68 -18.25 -10.95
CA ASP A 248 2.28 -18.64 -12.30
C ASP A 248 1.59 -17.53 -13.07
N LEU A 249 1.16 -16.49 -12.38
CA LEU A 249 0.40 -15.39 -12.94
C LEU A 249 1.22 -14.11 -13.07
N ILE A 250 2.07 -13.82 -12.07
CA ILE A 250 2.88 -12.60 -12.01
C ILE A 250 4.34 -12.96 -12.37
N LYS A 251 4.94 -12.23 -13.30
CA LYS A 251 6.32 -12.45 -13.73
C LYS A 251 7.30 -12.25 -12.57
N GLN A 252 8.02 -13.30 -12.23
CA GLN A 252 8.91 -13.32 -11.08
C GLN A 252 10.12 -12.39 -11.20
N SER A 253 10.45 -11.97 -12.42
CA SER A 253 11.47 -10.95 -12.64
C SER A 253 11.16 -9.62 -11.91
N TYR A 254 9.91 -9.34 -11.58
CA TYR A 254 9.52 -8.16 -10.80
C TYR A 254 9.54 -8.37 -9.27
N ALA A 255 9.74 -9.61 -8.82
CA ALA A 255 9.87 -9.93 -7.40
C ALA A 255 11.27 -9.59 -6.81
N SER A 256 12.23 -9.25 -7.67
CA SER A 256 13.56 -8.77 -7.23
C SER A 256 13.41 -7.46 -6.45
N LYS A 257 14.17 -7.31 -5.37
CA LYS A 257 14.09 -6.14 -4.50
C LYS A 257 15.41 -5.91 -3.77
N PRO A 258 15.71 -4.68 -3.32
CA PRO A 258 16.87 -4.41 -2.48
C PRO A 258 16.75 -5.11 -1.12
N GLU A 259 17.87 -5.24 -0.41
CA GLU A 259 17.92 -5.82 0.93
C GLU A 259 17.07 -5.03 1.94
N ASN A 260 17.14 -3.70 1.83
CA ASN A 260 16.33 -2.80 2.66
C ASN A 260 15.38 -2.01 1.76
N TYR A 261 14.16 -1.80 2.21
CA TYR A 261 13.18 -1.00 1.47
C TYR A 261 12.09 -0.46 2.39
N ILE A 262 11.47 0.63 1.94
CA ILE A 262 10.31 1.26 2.58
C ILE A 262 9.29 1.58 1.50
N TYR A 263 8.03 1.42 1.82
CA TYR A 263 6.94 1.88 0.95
C TYR A 263 5.69 2.24 1.74
N PRO A 264 4.91 3.22 1.24
CA PRO A 264 3.67 3.62 1.87
C PRO A 264 2.58 2.56 1.66
N ILE A 265 1.72 2.43 2.66
CA ILE A 265 0.51 1.62 2.59
C ILE A 265 -0.71 2.45 3.03
N PHE A 266 -1.90 1.93 2.75
CA PHE A 266 -3.16 2.51 3.18
C PHE A 266 -3.78 1.64 4.29
N ALA A 267 -4.53 2.24 5.19
CA ALA A 267 -5.39 1.52 6.11
C ALA A 267 -6.54 0.81 5.34
N ASP A 268 -7.28 -0.03 6.05
CA ASP A 268 -8.42 -0.79 5.52
C ASP A 268 -8.06 -1.73 4.35
N ALA A 269 -6.85 -2.29 4.43
CA ALA A 269 -6.29 -3.14 3.39
C ALA A 269 -5.49 -4.32 3.96
N ASN A 270 -5.17 -5.25 3.07
CA ASN A 270 -4.45 -6.47 3.38
C ASN A 270 -3.25 -6.62 2.42
N TYR A 271 -2.05 -6.71 2.99
CA TYR A 271 -0.80 -6.71 2.26
C TYR A 271 -0.02 -8.01 2.46
N PRO A 272 0.55 -8.61 1.41
CA PRO A 272 1.60 -9.60 1.57
C PRO A 272 2.86 -8.89 2.07
N ILE A 273 3.47 -9.40 3.11
CA ILE A 273 4.74 -8.91 3.65
C ILE A 273 5.72 -10.07 3.83
N ARG A 274 7.00 -9.77 3.69
CA ARG A 274 8.04 -10.77 3.93
C ARG A 274 8.59 -10.63 5.35
N ILE A 275 8.53 -11.71 6.12
CA ILE A 275 9.17 -11.83 7.43
C ILE A 275 10.15 -13.00 7.36
N GLY A 276 11.45 -12.71 7.37
CA GLY A 276 12.48 -13.69 7.05
C GLY A 276 12.31 -14.25 5.63
N ASP A 277 12.18 -15.57 5.51
CA ASP A 277 11.97 -16.25 4.22
C ASP A 277 10.48 -16.50 3.89
N GLU A 278 9.57 -16.16 4.79
CA GLU A 278 8.15 -16.43 4.62
C GLU A 278 7.39 -15.17 4.15
N ILE A 279 6.38 -15.39 3.30
CA ILE A 279 5.38 -14.37 2.99
C ILE A 279 4.16 -14.63 3.86
N VAL A 280 3.74 -13.61 4.58
CA VAL A 280 2.55 -13.64 5.43
C VAL A 280 1.62 -12.49 5.09
N ARG A 281 0.36 -12.56 5.51
CA ARG A 281 -0.59 -11.47 5.36
C ARG A 281 -0.52 -10.53 6.56
N PHE A 282 -0.47 -9.25 6.27
CA PHE A 282 -0.62 -8.15 7.21
C PHE A 282 -1.87 -7.36 6.87
N ALA A 283 -2.79 -7.27 7.81
CA ALA A 283 -3.99 -6.46 7.69
C ALA A 283 -3.95 -5.31 8.70
N ILE A 284 -4.36 -4.13 8.26
CA ILE A 284 -4.56 -2.97 9.10
C ILE A 284 -5.90 -2.34 8.76
N SER A 285 -6.71 -2.06 9.76
CA SER A 285 -7.99 -1.37 9.59
C SER A 285 -8.21 -0.34 10.68
N THR A 286 -9.02 0.66 10.34
CA THR A 286 -9.40 1.75 11.23
C THR A 286 -10.90 1.73 11.47
N GLU A 287 -11.30 1.95 12.72
CA GLU A 287 -12.69 2.11 13.10
C GLU A 287 -12.84 3.42 13.89
N GLN A 288 -13.69 4.30 13.40
CA GLN A 288 -14.01 5.49 14.15
C GLN A 288 -15.00 5.16 15.27
N ALA A 289 -14.54 5.24 16.52
CA ALA A 289 -15.39 5.00 17.67
C ALA A 289 -16.32 6.20 17.95
N ASN A 290 -15.83 7.43 17.73
CA ASN A 290 -16.60 8.68 17.81
C ASN A 290 -15.86 9.81 17.07
N GLU A 291 -16.34 11.04 17.14
CA GLU A 291 -15.76 12.20 16.45
C GLU A 291 -14.28 12.46 16.78
N TYR A 292 -13.80 11.98 17.94
CA TYR A 292 -12.45 12.25 18.46
C TYR A 292 -11.61 10.98 18.68
N GLU A 293 -12.14 9.80 18.38
CA GLU A 293 -11.43 8.55 18.66
C GLU A 293 -11.48 7.59 17.49
N THR A 294 -10.30 7.15 17.09
CA THR A 294 -10.10 6.11 16.07
C THR A 294 -9.45 4.90 16.70
N THR A 295 -10.01 3.74 16.50
CA THR A 295 -9.42 2.47 16.89
C THR A 295 -8.68 1.86 15.69
N VAL A 296 -7.42 1.48 15.88
CA VAL A 296 -6.61 0.79 14.88
C VAL A 296 -6.52 -0.69 15.24
N HIS A 297 -6.87 -1.53 14.30
CA HIS A 297 -6.76 -2.98 14.37
C HIS A 297 -5.66 -3.47 13.45
N MET A 298 -4.80 -4.36 13.94
CA MET A 298 -3.76 -4.99 13.15
C MET A 298 -3.78 -6.50 13.31
N GLU A 299 -3.45 -7.19 12.22
CA GLU A 299 -3.33 -8.64 12.20
C GLU A 299 -2.13 -9.04 11.34
N VAL A 300 -1.21 -9.83 11.87
CA VAL A 300 -0.04 -10.38 11.19
C VAL A 300 -0.13 -11.89 11.19
N ALA A 301 -0.16 -12.52 10.03
CA ALA A 301 -0.25 -13.99 9.91
C ALA A 301 -1.41 -14.60 10.73
N GLY A 302 -2.56 -13.93 10.78
CA GLY A 302 -3.72 -14.36 11.59
C GLY A 302 -3.61 -14.03 13.09
N LYS A 303 -2.52 -13.41 13.54
CA LYS A 303 -2.35 -12.98 14.94
C LYS A 303 -2.83 -11.54 15.09
N LYS A 304 -3.92 -11.36 15.82
CA LYS A 304 -4.49 -10.04 16.11
C LYS A 304 -3.73 -9.37 17.24
N THR A 305 -3.34 -8.12 17.01
CA THR A 305 -2.83 -7.23 18.05
C THR A 305 -3.99 -6.67 18.87
N ASN A 306 -3.75 -6.31 20.12
CA ASN A 306 -4.75 -5.56 20.90
C ASN A 306 -5.06 -4.24 20.16
N PRO A 307 -6.34 -3.88 20.04
CA PRO A 307 -6.73 -2.62 19.42
C PRO A 307 -6.08 -1.42 20.11
N MET A 308 -5.62 -0.48 19.33
CA MET A 308 -5.04 0.78 19.82
C MET A 308 -6.00 1.93 19.58
N GLN A 309 -6.06 2.86 20.52
CA GLN A 309 -6.94 4.03 20.45
C GLN A 309 -6.10 5.29 20.23
N TYR A 310 -6.51 6.06 19.25
CA TYR A 310 -5.90 7.35 18.90
C TYR A 310 -6.96 8.44 18.86
N MET A 311 -6.56 9.67 19.13
CA MET A 311 -7.45 10.84 19.00
C MET A 311 -7.82 11.12 17.55
N LEU A 312 -6.94 10.78 16.62
CA LEU A 312 -7.14 10.98 15.17
C LEU A 312 -6.67 9.74 14.42
N ALA A 313 -7.20 9.55 13.21
CA ALA A 313 -6.76 8.48 12.36
C ALA A 313 -5.29 8.66 11.94
N PRO A 314 -4.53 7.56 11.78
CA PRO A 314 -3.20 7.62 11.23
C PRO A 314 -3.17 8.32 9.87
N SER A 315 -2.24 9.24 9.69
CA SER A 315 -2.14 10.03 8.45
C SER A 315 -1.28 9.35 7.39
N ASN A 316 -0.17 8.74 7.81
CA ASN A 316 0.74 8.03 6.94
C ASN A 316 1.19 6.73 7.60
N ILE A 317 1.22 5.67 6.81
CA ILE A 317 1.64 4.35 7.25
C ILE A 317 2.67 3.83 6.26
N HIS A 318 3.80 3.36 6.76
CA HIS A 318 4.86 2.80 5.93
C HIS A 318 5.22 1.40 6.40
N LEU A 319 5.44 0.50 5.47
CA LEU A 319 6.11 -0.77 5.72
C LEU A 319 7.60 -0.62 5.42
N VAL A 320 8.42 -1.13 6.32
CA VAL A 320 9.87 -1.03 6.26
C VAL A 320 10.48 -2.41 6.43
N ASN A 321 11.29 -2.82 5.48
CA ASN A 321 12.09 -4.03 5.60
C ASN A 321 13.56 -3.67 5.83
N ILE A 322 14.16 -4.21 6.88
CA ILE A 322 15.57 -4.09 7.16
C ILE A 322 16.14 -5.50 7.34
N LYS A 323 16.95 -5.96 6.39
CA LYS A 323 17.64 -7.26 6.44
C LYS A 323 16.69 -8.42 6.75
N GLY A 324 15.48 -8.39 6.18
CA GLY A 324 14.47 -9.43 6.37
C GLY A 324 13.55 -9.24 7.60
N GLU A 325 13.84 -8.27 8.46
CA GLU A 325 12.93 -7.89 9.54
C GLU A 325 11.93 -6.84 9.03
N MET A 326 10.66 -7.05 9.31
CA MET A 326 9.58 -6.16 8.85
C MET A 326 9.09 -5.27 9.99
N PHE A 327 9.01 -3.97 9.68
CA PHE A 327 8.47 -2.97 10.59
C PHE A 327 7.32 -2.20 9.94
N MET A 328 6.51 -1.59 10.78
CA MET A 328 5.54 -0.59 10.38
C MET A 328 5.83 0.72 11.13
N LEU A 329 5.87 1.80 10.38
CA LEU A 329 5.90 3.16 10.91
C LEU A 329 4.52 3.76 10.69
N MET A 330 3.86 4.17 11.77
CA MET A 330 2.51 4.71 11.72
C MET A 330 2.51 6.12 12.31
N GLN A 331 2.23 7.11 11.47
CA GLN A 331 2.14 8.50 11.91
C GLN A 331 0.75 8.83 12.40
N VAL A 332 0.70 9.37 13.59
CA VAL A 332 -0.53 9.82 14.22
C VAL A 332 -0.45 11.30 14.52
N PRO A 333 -1.40 12.12 14.05
CA PRO A 333 -1.44 13.53 14.41
C PRO A 333 -1.70 13.70 15.92
N VAL A 334 -0.92 14.55 16.57
CA VAL A 334 -1.13 14.95 17.96
C VAL A 334 -1.20 16.47 18.05
N GLY A 335 -2.41 16.99 18.07
CA GLY A 335 -2.66 18.44 18.00
C GLY A 335 -2.51 19.03 16.59
N ASP A 336 -2.35 20.34 16.50
CA ASP A 336 -2.46 21.09 15.23
C ASP A 336 -1.21 21.02 14.35
N VAL A 337 -0.05 20.68 14.91
CA VAL A 337 1.25 20.76 14.19
C VAL A 337 2.24 19.66 14.54
N SER A 338 1.86 18.72 15.39
CA SER A 338 2.75 17.66 15.88
C SER A 338 2.28 16.31 15.38
N TYR A 339 3.24 15.43 15.14
CA TYR A 339 3.00 14.02 14.79
C TYR A 339 3.83 13.14 15.70
N LEU A 340 3.23 12.02 16.11
CA LEU A 340 3.96 10.89 16.68
C LEU A 340 4.14 9.84 15.59
N THR A 341 5.26 9.17 15.61
CA THR A 341 5.48 7.97 14.79
C THR A 341 5.62 6.78 15.72
N ASP A 342 4.59 5.94 15.72
CA ASP A 342 4.63 4.66 16.40
C ASP A 342 5.38 3.66 15.54
N ILE A 343 6.27 2.90 16.17
CA ILE A 343 7.12 1.92 15.53
C ILE A 343 6.71 0.53 16.00
N PHE A 344 6.28 -0.31 15.06
CA PHE A 344 5.91 -1.69 15.32
C PHE A 344 6.86 -2.64 14.58
N LYS A 345 7.34 -3.67 15.27
CA LYS A 345 7.91 -4.85 14.62
C LYS A 345 6.77 -5.80 14.25
N LEU A 346 6.71 -6.23 13.00
CA LEU A 346 5.75 -7.20 12.55
C LEU A 346 6.34 -8.59 12.67
N ASP A 347 5.70 -9.44 13.46
CA ASP A 347 6.17 -10.78 13.80
C ASP A 347 5.08 -11.81 13.52
N LYS A 348 5.42 -12.92 12.84
CA LYS A 348 4.45 -13.93 12.43
C LYS A 348 3.86 -14.73 13.58
N ASP A 349 4.59 -14.84 14.70
CA ASP A 349 4.19 -15.65 15.85
C ASP A 349 3.49 -14.79 16.92
N ASN A 350 3.86 -13.51 17.02
CA ASN A 350 3.42 -12.61 18.09
C ASN A 350 2.49 -11.47 17.60
N GLY A 351 2.35 -11.26 16.30
CA GLY A 351 1.57 -10.15 15.74
C GLY A 351 2.39 -8.87 15.59
N ALA A 352 1.76 -7.71 15.67
CA ALA A 352 2.46 -6.43 15.69
C ALA A 352 2.89 -6.11 17.12
N ILE A 353 4.19 -5.93 17.32
CA ILE A 353 4.82 -5.63 18.60
C ILE A 353 5.23 -4.16 18.59
N GLU A 354 4.58 -3.37 19.42
CA GLU A 354 4.98 -1.98 19.63
C GLU A 354 6.36 -1.91 20.26
N LEU A 355 7.27 -1.16 19.65
CA LEU A 355 8.64 -1.01 20.13
C LEU A 355 8.84 0.34 20.80
N ASN A 356 8.60 1.41 20.05
CA ASN A 356 8.88 2.77 20.45
C ASN A 356 7.88 3.74 19.83
N GLU A 357 7.78 4.91 20.42
CA GLU A 357 7.13 6.09 19.89
C GLU A 357 8.18 7.20 19.76
N VAL A 358 8.16 7.94 18.67
CA VAL A 358 9.04 9.10 18.47
C VAL A 358 8.20 10.33 18.12
N GLU A 359 8.47 11.46 18.80
CA GLU A 359 7.80 12.74 18.54
C GLU A 359 8.34 13.37 17.24
N GLN A 360 8.13 12.66 16.11
CA GLN A 360 8.67 13.04 14.82
C GLN A 360 7.80 12.47 13.71
N SER A 361 7.80 13.14 12.58
CA SER A 361 7.08 12.67 11.40
C SER A 361 8.07 12.17 10.34
N VAL A 362 7.83 10.97 9.83
CA VAL A 362 8.57 10.46 8.67
C VAL A 362 8.24 11.36 7.48
N SER A 363 9.26 12.00 6.93
CA SER A 363 9.12 12.77 5.71
C SER A 363 9.43 11.89 4.51
N GLU A 364 8.50 11.76 3.59
CA GLU A 364 8.74 11.14 2.29
C GLU A 364 9.66 11.98 1.39
N LYS A 365 10.16 13.13 1.90
CA LYS A 365 10.99 14.04 1.13
C LYS A 365 12.33 13.47 0.70
N TYR A 366 12.85 12.48 1.43
CA TYR A 366 14.07 11.78 1.01
C TYR A 366 14.10 10.39 1.61
N ILE A 367 14.41 9.40 0.78
CA ILE A 367 14.61 8.01 1.19
C ILE A 367 15.80 7.44 0.44
N SER A 368 16.79 6.93 1.19
CA SER A 368 17.90 6.14 0.69
C SER A 368 17.95 4.80 1.41
N ASN A 369 18.21 3.70 0.73
CA ASN A 369 17.99 2.37 1.30
C ASN A 369 19.23 1.55 1.63
N ASN A 370 20.42 2.09 1.48
CA ASN A 370 21.60 1.32 1.86
C ASN A 370 22.71 2.20 2.44
N PRO A 371 22.77 2.42 3.76
CA PRO A 371 21.76 2.05 4.78
C PRO A 371 20.42 2.77 4.59
N LEU A 372 19.36 2.35 5.29
CA LEU A 372 18.07 3.01 5.18
C LEU A 372 18.08 4.36 5.89
N HIS A 373 18.24 5.42 5.12
CA HIS A 373 18.15 6.78 5.61
C HIS A 373 16.79 7.36 5.24
N ILE A 374 16.12 7.95 6.23
CA ILE A 374 14.84 8.62 6.08
C ILE A 374 15.01 10.06 6.57
N LYS A 375 14.48 11.01 5.80
CA LYS A 375 14.37 12.37 6.29
C LYS A 375 13.17 12.46 7.21
N MET A 376 13.38 12.93 8.43
CA MET A 376 12.33 13.12 9.41
C MET A 376 12.14 14.61 9.69
N LEU A 377 10.88 15.00 9.88
CA LEU A 377 10.55 16.33 10.38
C LEU A 377 10.56 16.31 11.90
N MET A 378 11.48 17.05 12.48
CA MET A 378 11.65 17.16 13.93
C MET A 378 11.14 18.51 14.42
N LEU A 379 10.43 18.50 15.55
CA LEU A 379 10.04 19.72 16.23
C LEU A 379 11.10 20.08 17.27
N GLU A 380 11.85 21.17 17.05
CA GLU A 380 12.73 21.76 18.05
C GLU A 380 12.14 23.09 18.56
N GLY A 381 11.43 23.05 19.68
CA GLY A 381 10.68 24.20 20.19
C GLY A 381 9.52 24.57 19.25
N GLU A 382 9.56 25.77 18.66
CA GLU A 382 8.54 26.21 17.68
C GLU A 382 8.99 26.06 16.21
N GLN A 383 10.17 25.46 15.98
CA GLN A 383 10.73 25.31 14.63
C GLN A 383 10.70 23.86 14.18
N VAL A 384 10.21 23.64 12.97
CA VAL A 384 10.31 22.35 12.29
C VAL A 384 11.65 22.28 11.56
N LYS A 385 12.43 21.26 11.82
CA LYS A 385 13.70 20.99 11.15
C LYS A 385 13.64 19.64 10.46
N ASP A 386 14.27 19.60 9.30
CA ASP A 386 14.52 18.35 8.59
C ASP A 386 15.80 17.71 9.13
N GLU A 387 15.74 16.47 9.57
CA GLU A 387 16.90 15.68 9.98
C GLU A 387 16.96 14.36 9.23
N TYR A 388 18.17 13.95 8.86
CA TYR A 388 18.42 12.65 8.26
C TYR A 388 18.65 11.62 9.37
N MET A 389 17.84 10.57 9.36
CA MET A 389 17.87 9.51 10.35
C MET A 389 18.12 8.17 9.68
N GLU A 390 19.00 7.37 10.23
CA GLU A 390 19.17 5.95 9.87
C GLU A 390 18.22 5.12 10.70
N PHE A 391 17.38 4.30 10.03
CA PHE A 391 16.52 3.35 10.69
C PHE A 391 17.23 2.01 10.82
N ASN A 392 17.29 1.47 12.04
CA ASN A 392 18.06 0.30 12.39
C ASN A 392 17.19 -0.96 12.57
N VAL A 393 17.84 -2.11 12.52
CA VAL A 393 17.21 -3.44 12.69
C VAL A 393 16.59 -3.66 14.09
N ASP A 394 16.93 -2.85 15.06
CA ASP A 394 16.32 -2.86 16.40
C ASP A 394 15.08 -1.96 16.52
N GLY A 395 14.66 -1.33 15.41
CA GLY A 395 13.52 -0.42 15.39
C GLY A 395 13.83 0.97 15.93
N THR A 396 15.08 1.35 16.00
CA THR A 396 15.48 2.69 16.46
C THR A 396 15.92 3.59 15.32
N PHE A 397 15.79 4.90 15.52
CA PHE A 397 16.36 5.91 14.65
C PHE A 397 17.67 6.46 15.23
N LYS A 398 18.66 6.61 14.38
CA LYS A 398 19.94 7.25 14.70
C LYS A 398 20.17 8.41 13.75
N LYS A 399 20.52 9.57 14.29
CA LYS A 399 20.86 10.74 13.47
C LYS A 399 22.09 10.45 12.60
N VAL A 400 21.98 10.77 11.32
CA VAL A 400 23.11 10.72 10.38
C VAL A 400 23.92 12.01 10.54
N GLU A 401 25.22 11.86 10.82
CA GLU A 401 26.15 12.98 11.00
C GLU A 401 26.57 13.63 9.66
#